data_40f3adc5f7a534b9d4497a2846935806
#
_entry.id   40f3adc5f7a534b9d4497a2846935806
#
_cell.length_a   1.000
_cell.length_b   1.000
_cell.length_c   1.000
_cell.angle_alpha   90.00
_cell.angle_beta   90.00
_cell.angle_gamma   90.00
#
_symmetry.space_group_name_H-M   'P 1'
#
loop_
_entity.id
_entity.type
_entity.pdbx_description
1 polymer ?
#
loop_
_entity_poly.entity_id
_entity_poly.type
_entity_poly.pdbx_seq_one_letter_code
_entity_poly.pdbx_strand_id
1 'polypeptide(L)'
;FPINKNMLLTNSYIVTGVFDEILPIKCLRDSINQIVGSDKIKNNQFNIESIFLSRGDKELNRRNLMNEEDTVSTLKKKFPNLEINKPGLVSLKDNISKMVNAKYAISLQGTQLYFNCLFMKKPKIIWELVSDNYYGLTVGELAANFLNCKYMSSPTKSIEPGYAIYKDQIVNIDSLKSSLDGLEI
;
A
#
# COMPACT_ATOMS: atom_id res chain seq x y z
N PHE A 1 -6.38 13.85 12.44
CA PHE A 1 -7.38 13.32 13.38
C PHE A 1 -7.47 14.25 14.56
N PRO A 2 -8.65 14.81 14.89
CA PRO A 2 -8.80 15.49 16.16
C PRO A 2 -8.65 14.42 17.26
N ILE A 3 -7.58 14.53 18.02
CA ILE A 3 -7.42 13.73 19.23
C ILE A 3 -8.53 14.20 20.18
N ASN A 4 -9.49 13.33 20.41
CA ASN A 4 -10.52 13.62 21.39
C ASN A 4 -9.81 13.79 22.74
N LYS A 5 -10.06 14.90 23.44
CA LYS A 5 -9.42 15.25 24.73
C LYS A 5 -9.54 14.14 25.81
N ASN A 6 -10.38 13.16 25.58
CA ASN A 6 -10.58 12.02 26.48
C ASN A 6 -9.78 10.76 26.10
N MET A 7 -8.96 10.80 25.05
CA MET A 7 -8.00 9.71 24.81
C MET A 7 -6.79 9.91 25.74
N LEU A 8 -6.84 9.31 26.90
CA LEU A 8 -5.66 9.09 27.71
C LEU A 8 -4.79 8.07 26.96
N LEU A 9 -3.75 8.53 26.31
CA LEU A 9 -2.67 7.69 25.82
C LEU A 9 -1.83 7.25 27.04
N THR A 10 -2.36 6.33 27.82
CA THR A 10 -1.55 5.60 28.80
C THR A 10 -0.66 4.66 28.03
N ASN A 11 0.64 4.91 28.06
CA ASN A 11 1.68 4.21 27.29
C ASN A 11 1.79 4.63 25.82
N SER A 12 1.87 5.93 25.55
CA SER A 12 2.32 6.41 24.25
C SER A 12 3.83 6.24 24.15
N TYR A 13 4.27 5.32 23.32
CA TYR A 13 5.66 5.27 22.90
C TYR A 13 5.84 6.26 21.76
N ILE A 14 6.71 7.25 21.95
CA ILE A 14 7.22 8.04 20.82
C ILE A 14 8.20 7.13 20.09
N VAL A 15 7.75 6.56 18.98
CA VAL A 15 8.60 5.72 18.14
C VAL A 15 9.43 6.66 17.27
N THR A 16 10.63 7.01 17.75
CA THR A 16 11.66 7.62 16.92
C THR A 16 12.39 6.50 16.20
N GLY A 17 12.48 6.57 14.86
CA GLY A 17 13.14 5.52 14.07
C GLY A 17 12.20 4.37 13.67
N VAL A 18 10.97 4.69 13.32
CA VAL A 18 9.90 3.72 12.95
C VAL A 18 10.32 2.70 11.89
N PHE A 19 11.39 2.96 11.17
CA PHE A 19 11.80 2.15 10.03
C PHE A 19 12.85 1.09 10.34
N ASP A 20 13.44 1.11 11.53
CA ASP A 20 14.56 0.22 11.87
C ASP A 20 14.15 -0.99 12.73
N GLU A 21 12.91 -1.04 13.24
CA GLU A 21 12.48 -2.10 14.15
C GLU A 21 11.10 -2.69 13.79
N ILE A 22 11.02 -4.02 13.77
CA ILE A 22 9.78 -4.78 13.53
C ILE A 22 8.76 -4.58 14.66
N LEU A 23 9.23 -4.39 15.90
CA LEU A 23 8.37 -4.28 17.08
C LEU A 23 7.39 -3.09 17.04
N PRO A 24 7.80 -1.88 16.65
CA PRO A 24 6.88 -0.75 16.51
C PRO A 24 5.78 -0.97 15.49
N ILE A 25 6.08 -1.68 14.40
CA ILE A 25 5.11 -2.01 13.35
C ILE A 25 4.03 -2.94 13.90
N LYS A 26 4.44 -3.94 14.67
CA LYS A 26 3.52 -4.87 15.34
C LYS A 26 2.61 -4.13 16.31
N CYS A 27 3.16 -3.29 17.18
CA CYS A 27 2.38 -2.49 18.11
C CYS A 27 1.39 -1.58 17.41
N LEU A 28 1.79 -0.94 16.32
CA LEU A 28 0.91 -0.10 15.50
C LEU A 28 -0.25 -0.92 14.92
N ARG A 29 0.04 -2.07 14.33
CA ARG A 29 -0.97 -2.97 13.78
C ARG A 29 -1.96 -3.43 14.86
N ASP A 30 -1.45 -3.87 16.01
CA ASP A 30 -2.26 -4.36 17.11
C ASP A 30 -3.15 -3.24 17.67
N SER A 31 -2.62 -2.03 17.85
CA SER A 31 -3.37 -0.86 18.29
C SER A 31 -4.47 -0.46 17.32
N ILE A 32 -4.18 -0.45 16.01
CA ILE A 32 -5.18 -0.13 14.98
C ILE A 32 -6.26 -1.23 14.97
N ASN A 33 -5.87 -2.50 15.06
CA ASN A 33 -6.80 -3.62 15.11
C ASN A 33 -7.75 -3.51 16.30
N GLN A 34 -7.27 -3.10 17.47
CA GLN A 34 -8.11 -2.84 18.65
C GLN A 34 -9.09 -1.68 18.43
N ILE A 35 -8.60 -0.54 17.90
CA ILE A 35 -9.42 0.66 17.67
C ILE A 35 -10.52 0.38 16.65
N VAL A 36 -10.20 -0.32 15.59
CA VAL A 36 -11.11 -0.56 14.45
C VAL A 36 -11.97 -1.79 14.68
N GLY A 37 -11.59 -2.66 15.62
CA GLY A 37 -12.26 -3.94 15.84
C GLY A 37 -12.12 -4.87 14.63
N SER A 38 -10.96 -4.86 13.98
CA SER A 38 -10.69 -5.60 12.73
C SER A 38 -10.93 -7.10 12.89
N ASP A 39 -10.78 -7.66 14.11
CA ASP A 39 -11.08 -9.05 14.40
C ASP A 39 -12.59 -9.35 14.31
N LYS A 40 -13.44 -8.32 14.44
CA LYS A 40 -14.90 -8.40 14.28
C LYS A 40 -15.35 -8.14 12.84
N ILE A 41 -14.46 -7.68 11.97
CA ILE A 41 -14.77 -7.54 10.55
C ILE A 41 -14.92 -8.96 9.99
N LYS A 42 -16.16 -9.35 9.79
CA LYS A 42 -16.47 -10.67 9.21
C LYS A 42 -15.77 -10.77 7.85
N ASN A 43 -14.98 -11.84 7.70
CA ASN A 43 -14.17 -12.12 6.49
C ASN A 43 -14.96 -12.22 5.18
N ASN A 44 -16.27 -12.04 5.20
CA ASN A 44 -17.19 -12.46 4.14
C ASN A 44 -17.71 -11.34 3.25
N GLN A 45 -17.32 -10.08 3.48
CA GLN A 45 -17.92 -8.98 2.72
C GLN A 45 -17.28 -8.76 1.33
N PHE A 46 -15.99 -9.04 1.20
CA PHE A 46 -15.26 -8.86 -0.05
C PHE A 46 -14.28 -10.02 -0.26
N ASN A 47 -14.47 -10.81 -1.32
CA ASN A 47 -13.49 -11.82 -1.75
C ASN A 47 -12.48 -11.18 -2.71
N ILE A 48 -11.70 -10.22 -2.22
CA ILE A 48 -10.71 -9.48 -2.98
C ILE A 48 -9.37 -10.20 -2.82
N GLU A 49 -8.85 -10.74 -3.92
CA GLU A 49 -7.54 -11.39 -3.93
C GLU A 49 -6.41 -10.43 -4.28
N SER A 50 -6.64 -9.54 -5.22
CA SER A 50 -5.66 -8.56 -5.69
C SER A 50 -6.23 -7.15 -5.62
N ILE A 51 -5.42 -6.20 -5.16
CA ILE A 51 -5.84 -4.82 -4.93
C ILE A 51 -4.79 -3.84 -5.44
N PHE A 52 -5.25 -2.86 -6.20
CA PHE A 52 -4.45 -1.70 -6.58
C PHE A 52 -4.86 -0.51 -5.72
N LEU A 53 -3.93 0.04 -4.97
CA LEU A 53 -4.17 1.22 -4.14
C LEU A 53 -3.89 2.48 -4.95
N SER A 54 -4.95 3.06 -5.46
CA SER A 54 -4.91 4.35 -6.16
C SER A 54 -4.86 5.51 -5.16
N ARG A 55 -4.17 6.58 -5.51
CA ARG A 55 -4.12 7.77 -4.67
C ARG A 55 -5.39 8.62 -4.73
N GLY A 56 -6.28 8.34 -5.66
CA GLY A 56 -7.59 8.97 -5.76
C GLY A 56 -7.56 10.31 -6.46
N ASP A 57 -7.85 11.39 -5.75
CA ASP A 57 -8.02 12.72 -6.33
C ASP A 57 -6.69 13.34 -6.75
N LYS A 58 -6.57 13.66 -8.03
CA LYS A 58 -5.37 14.29 -8.61
C LYS A 58 -5.11 15.70 -8.08
N GLU A 59 -6.15 16.40 -7.67
CA GLU A 59 -6.02 17.79 -7.18
C GLU A 59 -5.42 17.85 -5.77
N LEU A 60 -5.70 16.86 -4.94
CA LEU A 60 -5.24 16.82 -3.55
C LEU A 60 -3.86 16.17 -3.38
N ASN A 61 -3.41 15.40 -4.35
CA ASN A 61 -2.18 14.62 -4.26
C ASN A 61 -1.10 15.16 -5.19
N ARG A 62 0.08 15.46 -4.63
CA ARG A 62 1.26 15.91 -5.38
C ARG A 62 2.07 14.78 -6.02
N ARG A 63 1.59 13.55 -5.92
CA ARG A 63 2.24 12.36 -6.47
C ARG A 63 1.17 11.45 -7.05
N ASN A 64 0.83 11.70 -8.31
CA ASN A 64 -0.13 10.88 -9.04
C ASN A 64 0.60 9.92 -9.97
N LEU A 65 -0.06 8.83 -10.30
CA LEU A 65 0.34 7.96 -11.38
C LEU A 65 -0.38 8.44 -12.66
N MET A 66 0.36 9.09 -13.56
CA MET A 66 -0.23 9.78 -14.72
C MET A 66 -0.81 8.81 -15.74
N ASN A 67 -0.24 7.62 -15.88
CA ASN A 67 -0.75 6.55 -16.72
C ASN A 67 -1.39 5.41 -15.89
N GLU A 68 -2.18 5.79 -14.87
CA GLU A 68 -2.82 4.82 -13.97
C GLU A 68 -3.76 3.88 -14.74
N GLU A 69 -4.52 4.38 -15.70
CA GLU A 69 -5.44 3.57 -16.52
C GLU A 69 -4.71 2.48 -17.31
N ASP A 70 -3.61 2.82 -17.98
CA ASP A 70 -2.78 1.87 -18.72
C ASP A 70 -2.11 0.87 -17.77
N THR A 71 -1.66 1.34 -16.61
CA THR A 71 -1.07 0.50 -15.57
C THR A 71 -2.08 -0.52 -15.07
N VAL A 72 -3.27 -0.07 -14.69
CA VAL A 72 -4.37 -0.94 -14.22
C VAL A 72 -4.81 -1.92 -15.31
N SER A 73 -4.96 -1.45 -16.55
CA SER A 73 -5.30 -2.30 -17.69
C SER A 73 -4.26 -3.41 -17.91
N THR A 74 -2.98 -3.07 -17.76
CA THR A 74 -1.88 -4.04 -17.86
C THR A 74 -1.91 -5.05 -16.72
N LEU A 75 -2.12 -4.59 -15.48
CA LEU A 75 -2.21 -5.46 -14.31
C LEU A 75 -3.42 -6.40 -14.40
N LYS A 76 -4.55 -5.96 -14.92
CA LYS A 76 -5.76 -6.78 -15.10
C LYS A 76 -5.58 -7.96 -16.04
N LYS A 77 -4.60 -7.95 -16.93
CA LYS A 77 -4.27 -9.12 -17.76
C LYS A 77 -3.81 -10.31 -16.93
N LYS A 78 -3.12 -10.07 -15.82
CA LYS A 78 -2.64 -11.08 -14.89
C LYS A 78 -3.57 -11.28 -13.69
N PHE A 79 -4.23 -10.22 -13.26
CA PHE A 79 -5.18 -10.17 -12.15
C PHE A 79 -6.57 -9.74 -12.66
N PRO A 80 -7.35 -10.62 -13.28
CA PRO A 80 -8.63 -10.24 -13.92
C PRO A 80 -9.61 -9.57 -12.94
N ASN A 81 -9.58 -9.96 -11.67
CA ASN A 81 -10.43 -9.44 -10.60
C ASN A 81 -9.70 -8.38 -9.74
N LEU A 82 -8.77 -7.64 -10.33
CA LEU A 82 -8.05 -6.57 -9.63
C LEU A 82 -9.03 -5.49 -9.15
N GLU A 83 -9.16 -5.36 -7.85
CA GLU A 83 -9.94 -4.28 -7.23
C GLU A 83 -9.12 -2.99 -7.21
N ILE A 84 -9.74 -1.88 -7.57
CA ILE A 84 -9.13 -0.55 -7.43
C ILE A 84 -9.69 0.09 -6.17
N ASN A 85 -8.84 0.29 -5.20
CA ASN A 85 -9.21 0.93 -3.95
C ASN A 85 -8.57 2.32 -3.83
N LYS A 86 -9.38 3.29 -3.41
CA LYS A 86 -8.97 4.68 -3.15
C LYS A 86 -9.10 4.95 -1.66
N PRO A 87 -8.10 4.61 -0.83
CA PRO A 87 -8.22 4.66 0.63
C PRO A 87 -8.61 6.03 1.18
N GLY A 88 -8.26 7.12 0.49
CA GLY A 88 -8.65 8.47 0.88
C GLY A 88 -10.12 8.80 0.67
N LEU A 89 -10.85 8.01 -0.13
CA LEU A 89 -12.26 8.25 -0.48
C LEU A 89 -13.23 7.24 0.17
N VAL A 90 -12.73 6.29 0.93
CA VAL A 90 -13.55 5.28 1.61
C VAL A 90 -13.36 5.35 3.12
N SER A 91 -14.30 4.80 3.88
CA SER A 91 -14.14 4.72 5.33
C SER A 91 -12.95 3.82 5.69
N LEU A 92 -12.31 4.08 6.83
CA LEU A 92 -11.20 3.24 7.31
C LEU A 92 -11.65 1.78 7.46
N LYS A 93 -12.87 1.54 7.93
CA LYS A 93 -13.45 0.20 8.08
C LYS A 93 -13.59 -0.51 6.74
N ASP A 94 -14.11 0.17 5.72
CA ASP A 94 -14.27 -0.41 4.38
C ASP A 94 -12.91 -0.69 3.75
N ASN A 95 -11.97 0.24 3.90
CA ASN A 95 -10.61 0.05 3.44
C ASN A 95 -9.96 -1.19 4.07
N ILE A 96 -10.05 -1.34 5.39
CA ILE A 96 -9.53 -2.52 6.09
C ILE A 96 -10.22 -3.79 5.62
N SER A 97 -11.55 -3.77 5.47
CA SER A 97 -12.33 -4.92 5.02
C SER A 97 -11.88 -5.41 3.63
N LYS A 98 -11.48 -4.50 2.75
CA LYS A 98 -10.91 -4.83 1.44
C LYS A 98 -9.51 -5.42 1.55
N MET A 99 -8.66 -4.89 2.45
CA MET A 99 -7.27 -5.32 2.59
C MET A 99 -7.11 -6.68 3.28
N VAL A 100 -7.99 -7.03 4.21
CA VAL A 100 -7.85 -8.22 5.08
C VAL A 100 -7.65 -9.52 4.30
N ASN A 101 -8.33 -9.69 3.18
CA ASN A 101 -8.29 -10.90 2.35
C ASN A 101 -7.38 -10.78 1.14
N ALA A 102 -6.85 -9.60 0.85
CA ALA A 102 -5.96 -9.39 -0.27
C ALA A 102 -4.68 -10.20 -0.11
N LYS A 103 -4.26 -10.87 -1.19
CA LYS A 103 -2.99 -11.60 -1.29
C LYS A 103 -1.94 -10.78 -2.04
N TYR A 104 -2.40 -9.92 -2.94
CA TYR A 104 -1.56 -9.08 -3.79
C TYR A 104 -1.96 -7.62 -3.59
N ALA A 105 -1.03 -6.81 -3.09
CA ALA A 105 -1.22 -5.37 -2.97
C ALA A 105 -0.23 -4.65 -3.86
N ILE A 106 -0.74 -3.77 -4.72
CA ILE A 106 0.05 -3.03 -5.71
C ILE A 106 -0.24 -1.54 -5.52
N SER A 107 0.78 -0.71 -5.47
CA SER A 107 0.62 0.74 -5.37
C SER A 107 1.87 1.50 -5.78
N LEU A 108 1.69 2.77 -6.07
CA LEU A 108 2.79 3.71 -6.10
C LEU A 108 3.45 3.80 -4.71
N GLN A 109 4.77 3.89 -4.69
CA GLN A 109 5.58 4.02 -3.48
C GLN A 109 5.02 5.04 -2.48
N GLY A 110 4.97 4.67 -1.20
CA GLY A 110 4.64 5.59 -0.11
C GLY A 110 3.88 4.98 1.05
N THR A 111 3.68 5.80 2.08
CA THR A 111 3.06 5.41 3.36
C THR A 111 1.65 4.82 3.21
N GLN A 112 0.93 5.17 2.14
CA GLN A 112 -0.38 4.59 1.84
C GLN A 112 -0.28 3.06 1.62
N LEU A 113 0.70 2.59 0.83
CA LEU A 113 0.93 1.17 0.62
C LEU A 113 1.28 0.48 1.94
N TYR A 114 2.29 1.01 2.64
CA TYR A 114 2.74 0.48 3.92
C TYR A 114 1.60 0.33 4.92
N PHE A 115 0.87 1.42 5.19
CA PHE A 115 -0.21 1.43 6.17
C PHE A 115 -1.31 0.41 5.83
N ASN A 116 -1.71 0.35 4.57
CA ASN A 116 -2.77 -0.56 4.14
C ASN A 116 -2.33 -2.03 4.17
N CYS A 117 -1.09 -2.33 3.81
CA CYS A 117 -0.58 -3.70 3.85
C CYS A 117 -0.58 -4.30 5.27
N LEU A 118 -0.45 -3.49 6.32
CA LEU A 118 -0.50 -3.98 7.70
C LEU A 118 -1.81 -4.71 8.07
N PHE A 119 -2.88 -4.48 7.31
CA PHE A 119 -4.16 -5.16 7.53
C PHE A 119 -4.29 -6.49 6.78
N MET A 120 -3.37 -6.82 5.88
CA MET A 120 -3.40 -8.08 5.16
C MET A 120 -3.09 -9.24 6.11
N LYS A 121 -3.91 -10.30 6.08
CA LYS A 121 -3.72 -11.48 6.95
C LYS A 121 -2.70 -12.46 6.37
N LYS A 122 -2.77 -12.71 5.07
CA LYS A 122 -1.93 -13.70 4.37
C LYS A 122 -1.47 -13.16 3.02
N PRO A 123 -0.70 -12.06 3.01
CA PRO A 123 -0.18 -11.54 1.75
C PRO A 123 0.76 -12.52 1.10
N LYS A 124 0.73 -12.59 -0.23
CA LYS A 124 1.74 -13.29 -1.02
C LYS A 124 2.78 -12.32 -1.56
N ILE A 125 2.31 -11.17 -2.07
CA ILE A 125 3.18 -10.18 -2.71
C ILE A 125 2.72 -8.76 -2.33
N ILE A 126 3.70 -7.94 -1.96
CA ILE A 126 3.58 -6.48 -1.94
C ILE A 126 4.40 -5.96 -3.11
N TRP A 127 3.73 -5.28 -4.03
CA TRP A 127 4.34 -4.77 -5.26
C TRP A 127 4.31 -3.25 -5.27
N GLU A 128 5.48 -2.65 -5.26
CA GLU A 128 5.64 -1.21 -5.19
C GLU A 128 6.12 -0.66 -6.54
N LEU A 129 5.44 0.37 -7.01
CA LEU A 129 5.84 1.16 -8.17
C LEU A 129 6.79 2.26 -7.66
N VAL A 130 8.09 2.08 -7.87
CA VAL A 130 9.14 2.87 -7.23
C VAL A 130 9.81 3.79 -8.23
N SER A 131 10.02 5.05 -7.86
CA SER A 131 10.76 5.96 -8.71
C SER A 131 12.20 5.50 -8.91
N ASP A 132 12.68 5.58 -10.15
CA ASP A 132 14.05 5.29 -10.56
C ASP A 132 15.11 6.17 -9.85
N ASN A 133 14.69 7.30 -9.30
CA ASN A 133 15.52 8.22 -8.53
C ASN A 133 15.42 8.02 -7.00
N TYR A 134 14.79 6.93 -6.55
CA TYR A 134 14.69 6.64 -5.13
C TYR A 134 15.83 5.71 -4.69
N TYR A 135 16.58 6.17 -3.70
CA TYR A 135 17.67 5.42 -3.09
C TYR A 135 17.33 5.08 -1.64
N GLY A 136 17.37 3.82 -1.29
CA GLY A 136 17.16 3.33 0.06
C GLY A 136 16.05 2.29 0.18
N LEU A 137 15.86 1.83 1.41
CA LEU A 137 14.82 0.84 1.74
C LEU A 137 13.43 1.46 1.55
N THR A 138 12.58 0.79 0.79
CA THR A 138 11.24 1.28 0.56
C THR A 138 10.27 0.87 1.67
N VAL A 139 9.20 1.63 1.83
CA VAL A 139 8.18 1.29 2.84
C VAL A 139 7.40 0.03 2.48
N GLY A 140 7.29 -0.30 1.19
CA GLY A 140 6.69 -1.56 0.74
C GLY A 140 7.56 -2.77 1.07
N GLU A 141 8.88 -2.64 0.94
CA GLU A 141 9.83 -3.67 1.33
C GLU A 141 9.81 -3.93 2.84
N LEU A 142 9.74 -2.86 3.64
CA LEU A 142 9.57 -2.98 5.09
C LEU A 142 8.28 -3.72 5.46
N ALA A 143 7.16 -3.39 4.81
CA ALA A 143 5.90 -4.07 5.05
C ALA A 143 5.98 -5.55 4.64
N ALA A 144 6.61 -5.88 3.52
CA ALA A 144 6.76 -7.24 3.06
C ALA A 144 7.62 -8.08 4.02
N ASN A 145 8.72 -7.53 4.51
CA ASN A 145 9.57 -8.17 5.51
C ASN A 145 8.80 -8.44 6.81
N PHE A 146 8.05 -7.43 7.30
CA PHE A 146 7.24 -7.58 8.50
C PHE A 146 6.15 -8.66 8.35
N LEU A 147 5.52 -8.74 7.18
CA LEU A 147 4.43 -9.67 6.89
C LEU A 147 4.92 -11.03 6.39
N ASN A 148 6.24 -11.20 6.27
CA ASN A 148 6.89 -12.40 5.74
C ASN A 148 6.33 -12.83 4.38
N CYS A 149 6.28 -11.89 3.44
CA CYS A 149 5.82 -12.14 2.08
C CYS A 149 6.82 -11.61 1.04
N LYS A 150 6.61 -11.95 -0.23
CA LYS A 150 7.48 -11.50 -1.32
C LYS A 150 7.31 -10.00 -1.55
N TYR A 151 8.43 -9.29 -1.66
CA TYR A 151 8.46 -7.93 -2.18
C TYR A 151 8.78 -7.92 -3.67
N MET A 152 8.10 -7.06 -4.43
CA MET A 152 8.41 -6.77 -5.83
C MET A 152 8.42 -5.27 -6.05
N SER A 153 9.24 -4.82 -6.98
CA SER A 153 9.24 -3.42 -7.42
C SER A 153 9.24 -3.32 -8.95
N SER A 154 8.61 -2.27 -9.45
CA SER A 154 8.71 -1.87 -10.86
C SER A 154 9.05 -0.40 -10.94
N PRO A 155 9.94 0.00 -11.86
CA PRO A 155 10.40 1.37 -11.94
C PRO A 155 9.33 2.31 -12.48
N THR A 156 9.29 3.51 -11.90
CA THR A 156 8.57 4.67 -12.42
C THR A 156 9.53 5.80 -12.70
N LYS A 157 9.14 6.72 -13.59
CA LYS A 157 9.86 7.96 -13.85
C LYS A 157 9.07 9.16 -13.36
N SER A 158 9.75 10.11 -12.74
CA SER A 158 9.19 11.44 -12.48
C SER A 158 8.98 12.19 -13.77
N ILE A 159 7.84 12.88 -13.91
CA ILE A 159 7.53 13.72 -15.07
C ILE A 159 8.40 14.99 -15.08
N GLU A 160 8.72 15.47 -13.90
CA GLU A 160 9.48 16.69 -13.69
C GLU A 160 10.79 16.41 -12.97
N PRO A 161 11.84 17.20 -13.20
CA PRO A 161 13.08 17.12 -12.43
C PRO A 161 12.81 17.47 -10.95
N GLY A 162 13.54 16.83 -10.05
CA GLY A 162 13.47 17.05 -8.61
C GLY A 162 13.34 15.77 -7.81
N TYR A 163 13.08 15.93 -6.50
CA TYR A 163 13.00 14.78 -5.62
C TYR A 163 11.71 13.99 -5.89
N ALA A 164 11.87 12.78 -6.37
CA ALA A 164 10.81 11.93 -6.92
C ALA A 164 9.61 11.71 -6.00
N ILE A 165 9.81 11.74 -4.67
CA ILE A 165 8.73 11.51 -3.70
C ILE A 165 7.66 12.62 -3.69
N TYR A 166 7.90 13.74 -4.36
CA TYR A 166 6.95 14.86 -4.42
C TYR A 166 6.43 15.14 -5.84
N LYS A 167 6.77 14.29 -6.80
CA LYS A 167 6.45 14.50 -8.22
C LYS A 167 5.53 13.42 -8.76
N ASP A 168 4.73 13.78 -9.74
CA ASP A 168 3.92 12.84 -10.49
C ASP A 168 4.82 11.84 -11.23
N GLN A 169 4.33 10.62 -11.37
CA GLN A 169 5.08 9.47 -11.85
C GLN A 169 4.43 8.84 -13.08
N ILE A 170 5.24 8.24 -13.92
CA ILE A 170 4.79 7.39 -15.04
C ILE A 170 5.44 6.01 -14.89
N VAL A 171 4.62 4.95 -14.95
CA VAL A 171 5.10 3.57 -15.01
C VAL A 171 5.60 3.26 -16.41
N ASN A 172 6.76 2.60 -16.52
CA ASN A 172 7.18 1.97 -17.75
C ASN A 172 6.35 0.69 -17.98
N ILE A 173 5.40 0.75 -18.88
CA ILE A 173 4.45 -0.36 -19.15
C ILE A 173 5.15 -1.63 -19.65
N ASP A 174 6.24 -1.51 -20.41
CA ASP A 174 6.95 -2.70 -20.92
C ASP A 174 7.75 -3.38 -19.80
N SER A 175 8.35 -2.60 -18.93
CA SER A 175 8.98 -3.13 -17.72
C SER A 175 7.94 -3.79 -16.78
N LEU A 176 6.75 -3.21 -16.65
CA LEU A 176 5.65 -3.79 -15.88
C LEU A 176 5.20 -5.13 -16.47
N LYS A 177 5.03 -5.23 -17.80
CA LYS A 177 4.70 -6.49 -18.49
C LYS A 177 5.76 -7.56 -18.23
N SER A 178 7.04 -7.21 -18.40
CA SER A 178 8.14 -8.15 -18.13
C SER A 178 8.12 -8.68 -16.69
N SER A 179 7.79 -7.82 -15.73
CA SER A 179 7.64 -8.23 -14.33
C SER A 179 6.43 -9.16 -14.11
N LEU A 180 5.34 -8.94 -14.86
CA LEU A 180 4.14 -9.79 -14.82
C LEU A 180 4.36 -11.17 -15.45
N ASP A 181 5.13 -11.22 -16.55
CA ASP A 181 5.44 -12.48 -17.25
C ASP A 181 6.29 -13.42 -16.38
N GLY A 182 7.19 -12.86 -15.58
CA GLY A 182 8.01 -13.60 -14.61
C GLY A 182 7.29 -13.95 -13.31
N LEU A 183 6.01 -13.59 -13.15
CA LEU A 183 5.27 -13.82 -11.93
C LEU A 183 4.51 -15.15 -11.98
N GLU A 184 4.91 -16.12 -11.13
CA GLU A 184 4.14 -17.34 -10.84
C GLU A 184 3.08 -17.02 -9.78
N ILE A 185 1.80 -17.21 -10.12
CA ILE A 185 0.64 -16.93 -9.24
C ILE A 185 0.06 -18.22 -8.70
#